data_6fc41ea230e744a9e8a493068fbba761
#
_entry.id   6fc41ea230e744a9e8a493068fbba761
#
_cell.length_a   1.000
_cell.length_b   1.000
_cell.length_c   1.000
_cell.angle_alpha   90.00
_cell.angle_beta   90.00
_cell.angle_gamma   90.00
#
_symmetry.space_group_name_H-M   'P 1'
#
loop_
_entity.id
_entity.type
_entity.pdbx_description
1 polymer ?
#
loop_
_entity_poly.entity_id
_entity_poly.type
_entity_poly.pdbx_seq_one_letter_code
_entity_poly.pdbx_strand_id
1 'polypeptide(L)'
;YVSQHTNNRVKLAGDPDNIFLNYLSMPRSVGFSDYDAYKDNDWKRADGKPAGYLIDTGANANNPYWSAYRNTNKDKKDRFIGFAALDFTFTDWLSLKLRSGMDNYTIQYETIRATGNPYWENNGSMTANMEKFTEINSDFLLTAKGNWDRFGIVGTVGGNMMYRNSTWYKESSGEFVIPDFHAIANGKTHGGEYTRNRKQINSLYATASLSWDDYLYLDLTARNDWSSTLPKDNDSYFYPSVGVSWIFTQMLNKMGH
;
A
#
# COMPACT_ATOMS: atom_id res chain seq x y z
N TYR A 1 -8.00 -13.58 -4.19
CA TYR A 1 -6.53 -13.72 -4.17
C TYR A 1 -5.93 -13.08 -5.41
N VAL A 2 -4.82 -12.36 -5.24
CA VAL A 2 -4.07 -11.72 -6.33
C VAL A 2 -2.60 -12.08 -6.16
N SER A 3 -1.98 -12.60 -7.24
CA SER A 3 -0.53 -12.78 -7.34
C SER A 3 -0.01 -11.92 -8.49
N GLN A 4 1.00 -11.10 -8.21
CA GLN A 4 1.57 -10.15 -9.16
C GLN A 4 3.09 -10.29 -9.15
N HIS A 5 3.67 -10.36 -10.34
CA HIS A 5 5.10 -10.33 -10.56
C HIS A 5 5.46 -9.11 -11.38
N THR A 6 6.47 -8.38 -10.96
CA THR A 6 6.97 -7.22 -11.69
C THR A 6 8.48 -7.35 -11.84
N ASN A 7 8.97 -7.11 -13.04
CA ASN A 7 10.39 -7.10 -13.34
C ASN A 7 10.79 -5.71 -13.83
N ASN A 8 11.95 -5.24 -13.41
CA ASN A 8 12.57 -4.00 -13.86
C ASN A 8 11.63 -2.79 -13.81
N ARG A 9 11.10 -2.51 -12.62
CA ARG A 9 10.39 -1.24 -12.38
C ARG A 9 11.28 -0.07 -12.72
N VAL A 10 10.71 0.92 -13.40
CA VAL A 10 11.41 2.17 -13.71
C VAL A 10 11.84 2.83 -12.41
N LYS A 11 13.12 3.22 -12.32
CA LYS A 11 13.68 3.95 -11.19
C LYS A 11 13.22 5.40 -11.18
N LEU A 12 13.39 6.07 -10.04
CA LEU A 12 13.05 7.49 -9.92
C LEU A 12 13.93 8.36 -10.82
N ALA A 13 13.44 9.56 -11.14
CA ALA A 13 14.25 10.56 -11.82
C ALA A 13 15.51 10.89 -11.01
N GLY A 14 16.67 10.90 -11.66
CA GLY A 14 17.98 11.10 -11.02
C GLY A 14 18.68 9.83 -10.53
N ASP A 15 18.00 8.68 -10.53
CA ASP A 15 18.68 7.40 -10.32
C ASP A 15 19.46 7.04 -11.59
N PRO A 16 20.78 6.70 -11.49
CA PRO A 16 21.61 6.33 -12.63
C PRO A 16 21.06 5.15 -13.45
N ASP A 17 20.21 4.33 -12.85
CA ASP A 17 19.58 3.18 -13.47
C ASP A 17 18.18 3.47 -14.03
N ASN A 18 17.77 4.74 -14.14
CA ASN A 18 16.52 5.11 -14.81
C ASN A 18 16.64 4.91 -16.33
N ILE A 19 16.19 3.75 -16.78
CA ILE A 19 16.32 3.31 -18.19
C ILE A 19 15.67 4.32 -19.15
N PHE A 20 14.50 4.86 -18.81
CA PHE A 20 13.76 5.77 -19.66
C PHE A 20 14.46 7.12 -19.84
N LEU A 21 14.88 7.76 -18.74
CA LEU A 21 15.58 9.03 -18.80
C LEU A 21 16.95 8.88 -19.44
N ASN A 22 17.65 7.79 -19.16
CA ASN A 22 18.95 7.50 -19.78
C ASN A 22 18.81 7.34 -21.30
N TYR A 23 17.75 6.64 -21.74
CA TYR A 23 17.44 6.51 -23.16
C TYR A 23 17.17 7.88 -23.84
N LEU A 24 16.37 8.74 -23.20
CA LEU A 24 16.06 10.06 -23.74
C LEU A 24 17.28 11.01 -23.79
N SER A 25 18.24 10.82 -22.88
CA SER A 25 19.46 11.64 -22.80
C SER A 25 20.60 11.13 -23.68
N MET A 26 20.41 10.02 -24.39
CA MET A 26 21.43 9.46 -25.27
C MET A 26 21.77 10.42 -26.42
N PRO A 27 23.07 10.60 -26.75
CA PRO A 27 23.47 11.34 -27.93
C PRO A 27 22.94 10.69 -29.21
N ARG A 28 22.37 11.48 -30.11
CA ARG A 28 21.82 10.99 -31.39
C ARG A 28 22.86 10.37 -32.31
N SER A 29 24.13 10.64 -32.08
CA SER A 29 25.26 10.08 -32.85
C SER A 29 25.60 8.66 -32.49
N VAL A 30 25.01 8.13 -31.39
CA VAL A 30 25.29 6.77 -30.91
C VAL A 30 24.19 5.84 -31.42
N GLY A 31 24.57 4.81 -32.15
CA GLY A 31 23.65 3.82 -32.69
C GLY A 31 23.19 2.81 -31.66
N PHE A 32 21.96 2.28 -31.83
CA PHE A 32 21.42 1.24 -30.93
C PHE A 32 22.23 -0.05 -30.92
N SER A 33 22.78 -0.44 -32.07
CA SER A 33 23.65 -1.62 -32.22
C SER A 33 24.88 -1.59 -31.29
N ASP A 34 25.37 -0.37 -31.01
CA ASP A 34 26.55 -0.19 -30.17
C ASP A 34 26.25 -0.47 -28.68
N TYR A 35 24.96 -0.54 -28.31
CA TYR A 35 24.50 -0.86 -26.96
C TYR A 35 24.14 -2.34 -26.77
N ASP A 36 23.90 -3.09 -27.84
CA ASP A 36 23.54 -4.51 -27.75
C ASP A 36 24.66 -5.38 -27.18
N ALA A 37 25.93 -4.99 -27.40
CA ALA A 37 27.09 -5.64 -26.82
C ALA A 37 27.09 -5.67 -25.28
N TYR A 38 26.30 -4.81 -24.63
CA TYR A 38 26.18 -4.80 -23.17
C TYR A 38 25.39 -5.96 -22.59
N LYS A 39 24.58 -6.63 -23.38
CA LYS A 39 23.84 -7.81 -22.92
C LYS A 39 24.80 -8.90 -22.44
N ASP A 40 25.96 -8.99 -23.10
CA ASP A 40 26.90 -10.11 -22.95
C ASP A 40 28.17 -9.76 -22.14
N ASN A 41 28.21 -8.60 -21.47
CA ASN A 41 29.40 -8.10 -20.73
C ASN A 41 30.63 -7.82 -21.59
N ASP A 42 30.52 -7.75 -22.92
CA ASP A 42 31.67 -7.60 -23.80
C ASP A 42 32.22 -6.17 -23.86
N TRP A 43 31.47 -5.21 -23.36
CA TRP A 43 31.92 -3.82 -23.29
C TRP A 43 32.78 -3.59 -22.06
N LYS A 44 34.05 -3.44 -22.30
CA LYS A 44 35.02 -3.15 -21.25
C LYS A 44 35.66 -1.78 -21.46
N ARG A 45 35.84 -1.05 -20.39
CA ARG A 45 36.70 0.14 -20.35
C ARG A 45 38.17 -0.30 -20.53
N ALA A 46 39.03 0.67 -20.77
CA ALA A 46 40.48 0.41 -20.88
C ALA A 46 41.08 -0.28 -19.61
N ASP A 47 40.43 -0.10 -18.45
CA ASP A 47 40.78 -0.75 -17.19
C ASP A 47 40.16 -2.17 -17.03
N GLY A 48 39.55 -2.70 -18.07
CA GLY A 48 38.90 -4.03 -18.08
C GLY A 48 37.55 -4.11 -17.40
N LYS A 49 37.03 -3.01 -16.85
CA LYS A 49 35.68 -2.96 -16.21
C LYS A 49 34.62 -2.73 -17.24
N PRO A 50 33.39 -3.24 -17.00
CA PRO A 50 32.25 -2.92 -17.85
C PRO A 50 32.06 -1.41 -17.96
N ALA A 51 31.80 -0.90 -19.15
CA ALA A 51 31.55 0.52 -19.38
C ALA A 51 30.07 0.80 -19.18
N GLY A 52 29.72 1.55 -18.14
CA GLY A 52 28.34 1.97 -17.89
C GLY A 52 27.78 2.87 -18.98
N TYR A 53 28.64 3.68 -19.63
CA TYR A 53 28.26 4.57 -20.74
C TYR A 53 29.36 4.63 -21.81
N LEU A 54 28.94 4.70 -23.08
CA LEU A 54 29.84 4.90 -24.22
C LEU A 54 30.52 6.26 -24.21
N ILE A 55 29.83 7.26 -23.69
CA ILE A 55 30.29 8.65 -23.66
C ILE A 55 30.05 9.14 -22.24
N ASP A 56 31.12 9.61 -21.60
CA ASP A 56 31.01 10.32 -20.34
C ASP A 56 30.36 11.68 -20.60
N THR A 57 29.06 11.79 -20.40
CA THR A 57 28.30 13.02 -20.56
C THR A 57 28.36 13.90 -19.31
N GLY A 58 29.06 13.46 -18.25
CA GLY A 58 28.99 14.09 -16.93
C GLY A 58 27.65 13.94 -16.21
N ALA A 59 26.72 13.21 -16.82
CA ALA A 59 25.44 12.90 -16.20
C ALA A 59 25.55 11.60 -15.40
N ASN A 60 24.88 11.55 -14.25
CA ASN A 60 24.70 10.32 -13.47
C ASN A 60 23.75 9.36 -14.21
N ALA A 61 24.27 8.66 -15.20
CA ALA A 61 23.47 7.81 -16.07
C ALA A 61 24.22 6.56 -16.49
N ASN A 62 23.63 5.40 -16.26
CA ASN A 62 24.09 4.12 -16.77
C ASN A 62 23.56 3.90 -18.20
N ASN A 63 24.23 3.04 -18.96
CA ASN A 63 23.68 2.55 -20.21
C ASN A 63 22.32 1.91 -19.98
N PRO A 64 21.24 2.32 -20.71
CA PRO A 64 19.89 1.82 -20.49
C PRO A 64 19.76 0.31 -20.72
N TYR A 65 20.46 -0.26 -21.70
CA TYR A 65 20.46 -1.71 -21.93
C TYR A 65 21.20 -2.45 -20.79
N TRP A 66 22.36 -1.94 -20.40
CA TRP A 66 23.11 -2.52 -19.28
C TRP A 66 22.27 -2.51 -17.99
N SER A 67 21.63 -1.38 -17.66
CA SER A 67 20.73 -1.30 -16.52
C SER A 67 19.55 -2.27 -16.62
N ALA A 68 18.96 -2.41 -17.81
CA ALA A 68 17.83 -3.32 -18.02
C ALA A 68 18.17 -4.78 -17.80
N TYR A 69 19.36 -5.20 -18.22
CA TYR A 69 19.76 -6.61 -18.20
C TYR A 69 20.61 -6.98 -16.98
N ARG A 70 21.34 -6.02 -16.42
CA ARG A 70 22.28 -6.28 -15.35
C ARG A 70 21.87 -5.72 -14.00
N ASN A 71 21.32 -4.50 -13.94
CA ASN A 71 20.84 -3.88 -12.71
C ASN A 71 19.34 -4.17 -12.52
N THR A 72 19.03 -5.41 -12.25
CA THR A 72 17.64 -5.87 -12.22
C THR A 72 16.97 -5.61 -10.88
N ASN A 73 15.68 -5.35 -10.92
CA ASN A 73 14.82 -5.41 -9.75
C ASN A 73 13.58 -6.27 -10.06
N LYS A 74 13.21 -7.08 -9.10
CA LYS A 74 12.04 -7.96 -9.19
C LYS A 74 11.21 -7.79 -7.95
N ASP A 75 9.89 -7.81 -8.08
CA ASP A 75 8.99 -7.95 -6.95
C ASP A 75 7.91 -8.97 -7.23
N LYS A 76 7.59 -9.69 -6.18
CA LYS A 76 6.49 -10.65 -6.14
C LYS A 76 5.56 -10.25 -5.02
N LYS A 77 4.28 -9.99 -5.35
CA LYS A 77 3.23 -9.69 -4.40
C LYS A 77 2.18 -10.78 -4.42
N ASP A 78 1.92 -11.36 -3.27
CA ASP A 78 0.80 -12.25 -3.03
C ASP A 78 -0.15 -11.60 -2.04
N ARG A 79 -1.43 -11.41 -2.40
CA ARG A 79 -2.44 -10.72 -1.60
C ARG A 79 -3.73 -11.53 -1.52
N PHE A 80 -4.24 -11.65 -0.33
CA PHE A 80 -5.58 -12.16 -0.05
C PHE A 80 -6.44 -11.04 0.52
N ILE A 81 -7.61 -10.82 -0.06
CA ILE A 81 -8.66 -9.95 0.48
C ILE A 81 -9.92 -10.78 0.57
N GLY A 82 -10.57 -10.76 1.72
CA GLY A 82 -11.82 -11.45 1.92
C GLY A 82 -12.60 -10.88 3.09
N PHE A 83 -13.89 -11.14 3.11
CA PHE A 83 -14.74 -10.82 4.23
C PHE A 83 -15.84 -11.87 4.41
N ALA A 84 -16.35 -11.96 5.61
CA ALA A 84 -17.54 -12.73 5.97
C ALA A 84 -18.53 -11.82 6.70
N ALA A 85 -19.81 -12.02 6.46
CA ALA A 85 -20.88 -11.31 7.16
C ALA A 85 -21.96 -12.32 7.59
N LEU A 86 -22.53 -12.09 8.77
CA LEU A 86 -23.67 -12.82 9.32
C LEU A 86 -24.74 -11.82 9.69
N ASP A 87 -25.94 -12.04 9.19
CA ASP A 87 -27.11 -11.22 9.47
C ASP A 87 -28.11 -12.06 10.26
N PHE A 88 -28.48 -11.57 11.45
CA PHE A 88 -29.47 -12.17 12.33
C PHE A 88 -30.68 -11.24 12.44
N THR A 89 -31.84 -11.72 12.05
CA THR A 89 -33.12 -11.03 12.25
C THR A 89 -33.83 -11.71 13.42
N PHE A 90 -33.85 -11.05 14.58
CA PHE A 90 -34.47 -11.59 15.78
C PHE A 90 -35.98 -11.39 15.76
N THR A 91 -36.37 -10.20 15.29
CA THR A 91 -37.79 -9.80 15.13
C THR A 91 -37.88 -8.85 13.92
N ASP A 92 -39.09 -8.47 13.52
CA ASP A 92 -39.31 -7.49 12.44
C ASP A 92 -38.68 -6.11 12.72
N TRP A 93 -38.44 -5.82 14.00
CA TRP A 93 -37.91 -4.53 14.45
C TRP A 93 -36.45 -4.58 14.96
N LEU A 94 -35.86 -5.78 15.17
CA LEU A 94 -34.52 -5.96 15.75
C LEU A 94 -33.66 -6.89 14.91
N SER A 95 -32.51 -6.38 14.47
CA SER A 95 -31.52 -7.15 13.70
C SER A 95 -30.10 -6.89 14.17
N LEU A 96 -29.24 -7.88 14.02
CA LEU A 96 -27.80 -7.81 14.30
C LEU A 96 -27.03 -8.23 13.05
N LYS A 97 -26.09 -7.39 12.63
CA LYS A 97 -25.10 -7.71 11.60
C LYS A 97 -23.73 -7.83 12.24
N LEU A 98 -23.02 -8.91 11.93
CA LEU A 98 -21.62 -9.12 12.26
C LEU A 98 -20.84 -9.19 10.97
N ARG A 99 -19.71 -8.49 10.89
CA ARG A 99 -18.79 -8.55 9.75
C ARG A 99 -17.36 -8.69 10.23
N SER A 100 -16.57 -9.45 9.49
CA SER A 100 -15.10 -9.47 9.65
C SER A 100 -14.46 -9.58 8.27
N GLY A 101 -13.56 -8.66 7.98
CA GLY A 101 -12.78 -8.63 6.75
C GLY A 101 -11.30 -8.68 7.06
N MET A 102 -10.55 -9.27 6.15
CA MET A 102 -9.10 -9.35 6.23
C MET A 102 -8.47 -8.95 4.89
N ASP A 103 -7.43 -8.11 4.97
CA ASP A 103 -6.48 -7.84 3.89
C ASP A 103 -5.10 -8.30 4.36
N ASN A 104 -4.54 -9.26 3.64
CA ASN A 104 -3.22 -9.80 3.95
C ASN A 104 -2.38 -9.84 2.68
N TYR A 105 -1.18 -9.29 2.72
CA TYR A 105 -0.23 -9.45 1.62
C TYR A 105 1.20 -9.65 2.11
N THR A 106 1.96 -10.30 1.24
CA THR A 106 3.42 -10.36 1.32
C THR A 106 3.99 -9.84 0.00
N ILE A 107 4.95 -8.93 0.09
CA ILE A 107 5.72 -8.47 -1.07
C ILE A 107 7.18 -8.83 -0.81
N GLN A 108 7.79 -9.50 -1.78
CA GLN A 108 9.21 -9.80 -1.81
C GLN A 108 9.86 -8.94 -2.89
N TYR A 109 10.91 -8.24 -2.54
CA TYR A 109 11.70 -7.40 -3.45
C TYR A 109 13.11 -7.94 -3.53
N GLU A 110 13.63 -8.00 -4.74
CA GLU A 110 15.03 -8.32 -5.01
C GLU A 110 15.60 -7.22 -5.91
N THR A 111 16.75 -6.68 -5.54
CA THR A 111 17.47 -5.71 -6.34
C THR A 111 18.92 -6.18 -6.47
N ILE A 112 19.37 -6.28 -7.71
CA ILE A 112 20.76 -6.62 -8.05
C ILE A 112 21.38 -5.42 -8.72
N ARG A 113 22.56 -5.04 -8.25
CA ARG A 113 23.48 -4.12 -8.90
C ARG A 113 24.65 -4.93 -9.39
N ALA A 114 24.86 -4.94 -10.69
CA ALA A 114 25.86 -5.77 -11.32
C ALA A 114 27.29 -5.24 -11.08
N THR A 115 28.22 -6.12 -11.22
CA THR A 115 29.66 -5.82 -11.24
C THR A 115 29.99 -4.81 -12.33
N GLY A 116 30.83 -3.83 -12.00
CA GLY A 116 31.27 -2.80 -12.91
C GLY A 116 30.34 -1.60 -13.06
N ASN A 117 29.36 -1.45 -12.16
CA ASN A 117 28.55 -0.26 -12.07
C ASN A 117 29.40 0.96 -11.71
N PRO A 118 29.42 2.03 -12.53
CA PRO A 118 30.28 3.18 -12.26
C PRO A 118 29.83 4.06 -11.10
N TYR A 119 28.59 3.93 -10.65
CA TYR A 119 27.98 4.78 -9.63
C TYR A 119 27.76 4.09 -8.28
N TRP A 120 27.92 2.75 -8.24
CA TRP A 120 27.71 1.94 -7.06
C TRP A 120 28.94 1.08 -6.75
N GLU A 121 28.77 0.04 -5.97
CA GLU A 121 29.83 -0.88 -5.62
C GLU A 121 30.45 -1.55 -6.88
N ASN A 122 31.77 -1.51 -7.02
CA ASN A 122 32.48 -2.00 -8.21
C ASN A 122 32.19 -3.47 -8.52
N ASN A 123 32.12 -4.32 -7.50
CA ASN A 123 31.83 -5.74 -7.67
C ASN A 123 30.33 -6.07 -7.62
N GLY A 124 29.49 -5.04 -7.59
CA GLY A 124 28.05 -5.20 -7.48
C GLY A 124 27.57 -5.46 -6.05
N SER A 125 26.26 -5.52 -5.90
CA SER A 125 25.59 -5.76 -4.62
C SER A 125 24.19 -6.33 -4.81
N MET A 126 23.64 -6.90 -3.73
CA MET A 126 22.27 -7.42 -3.70
C MET A 126 21.53 -6.92 -2.48
N THR A 127 20.28 -6.56 -2.67
CA THR A 127 19.35 -6.25 -1.59
C THR A 127 18.10 -7.10 -1.74
N ALA A 128 17.71 -7.75 -0.66
CA ALA A 128 16.45 -8.49 -0.56
C ALA A 128 15.58 -7.89 0.53
N ASN A 129 14.34 -7.55 0.19
CA ASN A 129 13.39 -6.98 1.13
C ASN A 129 12.11 -7.83 1.14
N MET A 130 11.47 -7.91 2.30
CA MET A 130 10.16 -8.53 2.43
C MET A 130 9.25 -7.68 3.29
N GLU A 131 8.10 -7.31 2.75
CA GLU A 131 7.02 -6.67 3.47
C GLU A 131 5.90 -7.68 3.71
N LYS A 132 5.48 -7.79 4.97
CA LYS A 132 4.28 -8.53 5.35
C LYS A 132 3.29 -7.56 5.96
N PHE A 133 2.07 -7.59 5.47
CA PHE A 133 0.98 -6.74 5.93
C PHE A 133 -0.24 -7.59 6.26
N THR A 134 -0.89 -7.28 7.37
CA THR A 134 -2.18 -7.84 7.74
C THR A 134 -3.03 -6.74 8.35
N GLU A 135 -4.24 -6.58 7.83
CA GLU A 135 -5.28 -5.76 8.43
C GLU A 135 -6.56 -6.58 8.59
N ILE A 136 -7.11 -6.53 9.78
CA ILE A 136 -8.39 -7.17 10.13
C ILE A 136 -9.33 -6.07 10.60
N ASN A 137 -10.52 -6.02 10.02
CA ASN A 137 -11.62 -5.15 10.44
C ASN A 137 -12.80 -6.01 10.82
N SER A 138 -13.22 -5.93 12.06
CA SER A 138 -14.39 -6.64 12.58
C SER A 138 -15.39 -5.65 13.16
N ASP A 139 -16.64 -5.76 12.80
CA ASP A 139 -17.69 -4.89 13.31
C ASP A 139 -18.98 -5.64 13.64
N PHE A 140 -19.75 -5.05 14.53
CA PHE A 140 -21.13 -5.41 14.78
C PHE A 140 -22.05 -4.20 14.66
N LEU A 141 -23.28 -4.43 14.26
CA LEU A 141 -24.34 -3.44 14.09
C LEU A 141 -25.65 -4.02 14.62
N LEU A 142 -26.10 -3.52 15.76
CA LEU A 142 -27.42 -3.84 16.31
C LEU A 142 -28.37 -2.72 15.90
N THR A 143 -29.34 -3.03 15.07
CA THR A 143 -30.32 -2.06 14.54
C THR A 143 -31.71 -2.38 15.05
N ALA A 144 -32.36 -1.35 15.61
CA ALA A 144 -33.77 -1.38 15.99
C ALA A 144 -34.54 -0.35 15.17
N LYS A 145 -35.75 -0.71 14.72
CA LYS A 145 -36.63 0.18 13.98
C LYS A 145 -38.05 0.13 14.56
N GLY A 146 -38.74 1.25 14.55
CA GLY A 146 -40.12 1.34 15.02
C GLY A 146 -40.87 2.42 14.27
N ASN A 147 -42.15 2.21 14.08
CA ASN A 147 -43.08 3.18 13.48
C ASN A 147 -44.33 3.28 14.35
N TRP A 148 -44.70 4.53 14.68
CA TRP A 148 -45.90 4.83 15.46
C TRP A 148 -46.64 6.01 14.80
N ASP A 149 -47.76 5.73 14.17
CA ASP A 149 -48.56 6.73 13.44
C ASP A 149 -47.67 7.58 12.49
N ARG A 150 -47.32 8.80 12.90
CA ARG A 150 -46.52 9.75 12.13
C ARG A 150 -45.04 9.70 12.41
N PHE A 151 -44.61 8.94 13.41
CA PHE A 151 -43.24 8.87 13.83
C PHE A 151 -42.57 7.56 13.42
N GLY A 152 -41.40 7.68 12.78
CA GLY A 152 -40.53 6.58 12.54
C GLY A 152 -39.20 6.77 13.29
N ILE A 153 -38.63 5.69 13.76
CA ILE A 153 -37.29 5.65 14.34
C ILE A 153 -36.48 4.49 13.80
N VAL A 154 -35.23 4.77 13.44
CA VAL A 154 -34.22 3.75 13.19
C VAL A 154 -33.03 4.07 14.08
N GLY A 155 -32.74 3.20 15.03
CA GLY A 155 -31.59 3.33 15.91
C GLY A 155 -30.58 2.22 15.64
N THR A 156 -29.29 2.55 15.59
CA THR A 156 -28.23 1.57 15.43
C THR A 156 -27.15 1.82 16.48
N VAL A 157 -26.74 0.76 17.17
CA VAL A 157 -25.53 0.75 18.00
C VAL A 157 -24.54 -0.21 17.34
N GLY A 158 -23.32 0.24 17.17
CA GLY A 158 -22.27 -0.54 16.54
C GLY A 158 -20.91 -0.34 17.17
N GLY A 159 -20.05 -1.32 16.96
CA GLY A 159 -18.64 -1.24 17.32
C GLY A 159 -17.79 -1.79 16.21
N ASN A 160 -16.58 -1.27 16.12
CA ASN A 160 -15.57 -1.73 15.17
C ASN A 160 -14.24 -1.93 15.88
N MET A 161 -13.53 -2.98 15.51
CA MET A 161 -12.14 -3.22 15.85
C MET A 161 -11.34 -3.32 14.57
N MET A 162 -10.42 -2.40 14.35
CA MET A 162 -9.41 -2.47 13.30
C MET A 162 -8.08 -2.85 13.92
N TYR A 163 -7.47 -3.91 13.42
CA TYR A 163 -6.13 -4.32 13.79
C TYR A 163 -5.25 -4.37 12.55
N ARG A 164 -4.08 -3.70 12.61
CA ARG A 164 -3.08 -3.68 11.54
C ARG A 164 -1.72 -4.09 12.09
N ASN A 165 -1.05 -4.96 11.36
CA ASN A 165 0.34 -5.32 11.60
C ASN A 165 1.12 -5.25 10.28
N SER A 166 2.19 -4.51 10.26
CA SER A 166 3.11 -4.39 9.13
C SER A 166 4.51 -4.74 9.62
N THR A 167 5.20 -5.58 8.88
CA THR A 167 6.57 -6.00 9.17
C THR A 167 7.41 -5.84 7.91
N TRP A 168 8.54 -5.18 8.07
CA TRP A 168 9.53 -4.96 7.02
C TRP A 168 10.83 -5.63 7.42
N TYR A 169 11.35 -6.45 6.51
CA TYR A 169 12.68 -7.06 6.59
C TYR A 169 13.50 -6.57 5.42
N LYS A 170 14.75 -6.23 5.66
CA LYS A 170 15.71 -5.86 4.63
C LYS A 170 17.03 -6.54 4.94
N GLU A 171 17.63 -7.11 3.92
CA GLU A 171 18.98 -7.65 3.94
C GLU A 171 19.76 -7.09 2.76
N SER A 172 21.03 -6.79 2.98
CA SER A 172 21.93 -6.30 1.95
C SER A 172 23.30 -6.95 2.08
N SER A 173 23.88 -7.30 0.94
CA SER A 173 25.20 -7.91 0.88
C SER A 173 26.35 -6.89 1.03
N GLY A 174 26.06 -5.57 0.88
CA GLY A 174 27.13 -4.65 0.54
C GLY A 174 27.81 -5.06 -0.77
N GLU A 175 29.06 -4.66 -0.98
CA GLU A 175 29.81 -5.06 -2.17
C GLU A 175 30.11 -6.57 -2.17
N PHE A 176 29.97 -7.23 -3.32
CA PHE A 176 30.28 -8.66 -3.46
C PHE A 176 31.80 -8.95 -3.33
N VAL A 177 32.11 -10.08 -2.72
CA VAL A 177 33.48 -10.64 -2.69
C VAL A 177 33.81 -11.23 -4.07
N ILE A 178 32.92 -12.05 -4.60
CA ILE A 178 33.06 -12.67 -5.92
C ILE A 178 32.15 -11.92 -6.90
N PRO A 179 32.72 -11.27 -7.94
CA PRO A 179 31.91 -10.57 -8.95
C PRO A 179 30.87 -11.49 -9.60
N ASP A 180 29.72 -10.91 -9.95
CA ASP A 180 28.60 -11.59 -10.64
C ASP A 180 28.03 -12.84 -9.92
N PHE A 181 28.40 -13.10 -8.67
CA PHE A 181 27.78 -14.12 -7.84
C PHE A 181 26.73 -13.47 -6.92
N HIS A 182 25.48 -13.46 -7.37
CA HIS A 182 24.36 -12.74 -6.76
C HIS A 182 23.80 -13.50 -5.54
N ALA A 183 24.37 -13.29 -4.39
CA ALA A 183 23.91 -13.84 -3.12
C ALA A 183 24.20 -12.87 -1.97
N ILE A 184 23.27 -12.77 -1.01
CA ILE A 184 23.49 -11.95 0.19
C ILE A 184 24.76 -12.41 0.93
N ALA A 185 24.98 -13.71 1.03
CA ALA A 185 26.14 -14.29 1.69
C ALA A 185 27.48 -14.00 1.00
N ASN A 186 27.47 -13.53 -0.26
CA ASN A 186 28.66 -13.14 -1.02
C ASN A 186 29.11 -11.69 -0.72
N GLY A 187 28.51 -11.04 0.24
CA GLY A 187 28.86 -9.66 0.59
C GLY A 187 30.13 -9.54 1.44
N LYS A 188 30.93 -8.49 1.19
CA LYS A 188 32.02 -8.08 2.10
C LYS A 188 31.49 -7.59 3.44
N THR A 189 30.30 -7.00 3.43
CA THR A 189 29.58 -6.54 4.62
C THR A 189 28.13 -6.98 4.52
N HIS A 190 27.48 -7.16 5.66
CA HIS A 190 26.07 -7.53 5.69
C HIS A 190 25.30 -6.46 6.47
N GLY A 191 24.25 -5.93 5.85
CA GLY A 191 23.31 -5.02 6.49
C GLY A 191 21.95 -5.69 6.65
N GLY A 192 21.29 -5.42 7.76
CA GLY A 192 19.95 -5.88 8.01
C GLY A 192 19.11 -4.85 8.73
N GLU A 193 17.83 -4.79 8.41
CA GLU A 193 16.84 -3.93 9.06
C GLU A 193 15.57 -4.74 9.32
N TYR A 194 15.04 -4.59 10.53
CA TYR A 194 13.76 -5.15 10.90
C TYR A 194 12.90 -4.08 11.53
N THR A 195 11.75 -3.81 10.92
CA THR A 195 10.78 -2.86 11.47
C THR A 195 9.43 -3.53 11.58
N ARG A 196 8.77 -3.30 12.71
CA ARG A 196 7.42 -3.80 12.95
C ARG A 196 6.53 -2.68 13.47
N ASN A 197 5.43 -2.44 12.76
CA ASN A 197 4.42 -1.48 13.13
C ASN A 197 3.10 -2.19 13.43
N ARG A 198 2.50 -1.89 14.57
CA ARG A 198 1.19 -2.38 14.96
C ARG A 198 0.28 -1.19 15.26
N LYS A 199 -0.96 -1.30 14.84
CA LYS A 199 -1.99 -0.31 15.15
C LYS A 199 -3.30 -1.04 15.43
N GLN A 200 -3.98 -0.61 16.48
CA GLN A 200 -5.34 -1.04 16.78
C GLN A 200 -6.20 0.21 17.01
N ILE A 201 -7.38 0.21 16.42
CA ILE A 201 -8.41 1.20 16.70
C ILE A 201 -9.66 0.44 17.10
N ASN A 202 -10.18 0.76 18.28
CA ASN A 202 -11.49 0.31 18.72
C ASN A 202 -12.46 1.47 18.61
N SER A 203 -13.65 1.22 18.14
CA SER A 203 -14.68 2.24 17.95
C SER A 203 -16.01 1.76 18.48
N LEU A 204 -16.72 2.67 19.12
CA LEU A 204 -18.11 2.48 19.48
C LEU A 204 -18.92 3.64 18.91
N TYR A 205 -20.07 3.35 18.31
CA TYR A 205 -20.90 4.38 17.72
C TYR A 205 -22.39 4.04 17.84
N ALA A 206 -23.17 5.12 17.84
CA ALA A 206 -24.62 5.03 17.81
C ALA A 206 -25.18 6.04 16.80
N THR A 207 -26.21 5.63 16.08
CA THR A 207 -26.97 6.50 15.18
C THR A 207 -28.44 6.41 15.52
N ALA A 208 -29.17 7.51 15.37
CA ALA A 208 -30.62 7.55 15.45
C ALA A 208 -31.15 8.42 14.32
N SER A 209 -32.01 7.84 13.49
CA SER A 209 -32.76 8.56 12.46
C SER A 209 -34.22 8.60 12.88
N LEU A 210 -34.72 9.81 13.12
CA LEU A 210 -36.09 10.08 13.49
C LEU A 210 -36.82 10.67 12.29
N SER A 211 -37.98 10.16 11.94
CA SER A 211 -38.80 10.72 10.89
C SER A 211 -40.15 11.14 11.42
N TRP A 212 -40.66 12.25 10.91
CA TRP A 212 -42.02 12.72 11.17
C TRP A 212 -42.78 12.91 9.86
N ASP A 213 -43.88 12.23 9.74
CA ASP A 213 -44.81 12.29 8.59
C ASP A 213 -44.10 12.04 7.24
N ASP A 214 -42.92 11.37 7.24
CA ASP A 214 -42.11 11.08 6.07
C ASP A 214 -41.60 12.32 5.31
N TYR A 215 -41.71 13.53 5.89
CA TYR A 215 -41.17 14.75 5.29
C TYR A 215 -40.13 15.48 6.15
N LEU A 216 -40.09 15.24 7.46
CA LEU A 216 -39.04 15.81 8.35
C LEU A 216 -38.24 14.69 8.95
N TYR A 217 -36.90 14.81 8.85
CA TYR A 217 -35.93 13.83 9.37
C TYR A 217 -34.92 14.53 10.25
N LEU A 218 -34.60 13.88 11.36
CA LEU A 218 -33.52 14.27 12.26
C LEU A 218 -32.56 13.09 12.42
N ASP A 219 -31.31 13.27 11.95
CA ASP A 219 -30.27 12.28 12.04
C ASP A 219 -29.26 12.68 13.11
N LEU A 220 -29.05 11.81 14.06
CA LEU A 220 -28.10 11.97 15.15
C LEU A 220 -27.04 10.87 15.04
N THR A 221 -25.78 11.25 15.20
CA THR A 221 -24.67 10.28 15.23
C THR A 221 -23.70 10.66 16.36
N ALA A 222 -23.25 9.66 17.07
CA ALA A 222 -22.18 9.79 18.05
C ALA A 222 -21.20 8.64 17.83
N ARG A 223 -19.91 8.95 17.77
CA ARG A 223 -18.84 7.96 17.63
C ARG A 223 -17.69 8.30 18.57
N ASN A 224 -17.11 7.28 19.18
CA ASN A 224 -15.86 7.40 19.91
C ASN A 224 -14.87 6.37 19.40
N ASP A 225 -13.64 6.83 19.12
CA ASP A 225 -12.53 6.00 18.66
C ASP A 225 -11.40 6.03 19.68
N TRP A 226 -10.83 4.86 19.97
CA TRP A 226 -9.63 4.68 20.81
C TRP A 226 -8.51 4.12 19.95
N SER A 227 -7.38 4.83 19.88
CA SER A 227 -6.24 4.46 19.04
C SER A 227 -5.01 4.07 19.85
N SER A 228 -4.48 2.88 19.62
CA SER A 228 -3.25 2.39 20.26
C SER A 228 -1.97 3.15 19.89
N THR A 229 -2.03 4.05 18.91
CA THR A 229 -0.88 4.85 18.47
C THR A 229 -0.76 6.19 19.18
N LEU A 230 -1.70 6.49 20.08
CA LEU A 230 -1.76 7.72 20.83
C LEU A 230 -1.43 7.48 22.32
N PRO A 231 -0.96 8.50 23.05
CA PRO A 231 -0.76 8.40 24.49
C PRO A 231 -2.07 8.05 25.18
N LYS A 232 -2.02 7.21 26.23
CA LYS A 232 -3.20 6.72 26.94
C LYS A 232 -4.12 7.80 27.49
N ASP A 233 -3.55 8.95 27.84
CA ASP A 233 -4.30 10.09 28.38
C ASP A 233 -5.07 10.86 27.28
N ASN A 234 -4.77 10.61 25.99
CA ASN A 234 -5.36 11.28 24.84
C ASN A 234 -5.59 10.29 23.67
N ASP A 235 -5.96 9.07 23.95
CA ASP A 235 -6.18 8.02 22.93
C ASP A 235 -7.62 7.96 22.42
N SER A 236 -8.52 8.77 22.98
CA SER A 236 -9.95 8.76 22.76
C SER A 236 -10.42 10.04 22.05
N TYR A 237 -11.20 9.86 20.98
CA TYR A 237 -11.78 10.96 20.20
C TYR A 237 -13.27 10.76 20.01
N PHE A 238 -14.05 11.77 20.37
CA PHE A 238 -15.49 11.78 20.23
C PHE A 238 -15.94 12.65 19.05
N TYR A 239 -16.82 12.09 18.20
CA TYR A 239 -17.35 12.74 16.99
C TYR A 239 -18.88 12.75 17.03
N PRO A 240 -19.54 13.84 17.44
CA PRO A 240 -20.97 13.99 17.30
C PRO A 240 -21.33 14.56 15.93
N SER A 241 -22.51 14.19 15.40
CA SER A 241 -23.09 14.80 14.21
C SER A 241 -24.61 14.92 14.35
N VAL A 242 -25.15 16.02 13.85
CA VAL A 242 -26.60 16.26 13.79
C VAL A 242 -26.95 16.73 12.38
N GLY A 243 -27.91 16.07 11.77
CA GLY A 243 -28.44 16.40 10.45
C GLY A 243 -29.94 16.60 10.50
N VAL A 244 -30.45 17.56 9.73
CA VAL A 244 -31.90 17.78 9.54
C VAL A 244 -32.18 17.78 8.05
N SER A 245 -33.17 17.00 7.65
CA SER A 245 -33.63 16.96 6.26
C SER A 245 -35.14 17.22 6.19
N TRP A 246 -35.56 18.09 5.26
CA TRP A 246 -36.95 18.46 5.06
C TRP A 246 -37.35 18.33 3.61
N ILE A 247 -38.36 17.45 3.36
CA ILE A 247 -38.92 17.21 2.04
C ILE A 247 -40.20 18.08 1.92
N PHE A 248 -40.01 19.35 1.56
CA PHE A 248 -41.09 20.35 1.52
C PHE A 248 -42.20 19.99 0.54
N THR A 249 -41.87 19.34 -0.59
CA THR A 249 -42.87 18.89 -1.59
C THR A 249 -43.84 17.85 -1.02
N GLN A 250 -43.32 16.96 -0.17
CA GLN A 250 -44.17 15.93 0.45
C GLN A 250 -45.08 16.55 1.55
N MET A 251 -44.55 17.54 2.28
CA MET A 251 -45.34 18.30 3.21
C MET A 251 -46.51 19.03 2.49
N LEU A 252 -46.24 19.71 1.38
CA LEU A 252 -47.27 20.41 0.59
C LEU A 252 -48.33 19.45 0.07
N ASN A 253 -47.95 18.29 -0.46
CA ASN A 253 -48.88 17.27 -0.93
C ASN A 253 -49.81 16.76 0.20
N LYS A 254 -49.28 16.59 1.42
CA LYS A 254 -50.09 16.19 2.58
C LYS A 254 -51.01 17.30 3.07
N MET A 255 -50.68 18.56 2.84
CA MET A 255 -51.52 19.71 3.17
C MET A 255 -52.59 19.99 2.11
N GLY A 256 -52.66 19.25 1.02
CA GLY A 256 -53.69 19.37 0.00
C GLY A 256 -53.43 20.45 -1.06
N HIS A 257 -52.19 20.78 -1.31
CA HIS A 257 -51.75 21.66 -2.41
C HIS A 257 -51.12 20.89 -3.53
#